data_e8e9744e4b2e79d6e6c6ad219359f99c
#
_entry.id   e8e9744e4b2e79d6e6c6ad219359f99c
#
_cell.length_a   1.000
_cell.length_b   1.000
_cell.length_c   1.000
_cell.angle_alpha   90.00
_cell.angle_beta   90.00
_cell.angle_gamma   90.00
#
_symmetry.space_group_name_H-M   'P 1'
#
loop_
_entity.id
_entity.type
_entity.pdbx_description
1 polymer ?
#
loop_
_entity_poly.entity_id
_entity_poly.type
_entity_poly.pdbx_seq_one_letter_code
_entity_poly.pdbx_strand_id
1 'polypeptide(L)'
;MPIRRHHRWLHPIDWRELSASIRFRRAGGRCETCGRPHGRMVLHLGDGRWWDEEAGRWRDGAGRLVRRLRPPHSMLERTRTTRVVLATAHRDHDPTNNDASNLAALCQRCHILHDKSEHLRRRRLTYLARRALGDLFTGPYG
;
A
#
# COMPACT_ATOMS: atom_id res chain seq x y z
N MET A 1 7.10 3.31 -4.02
CA MET A 1 8.03 2.35 -4.65
C MET A 1 8.51 2.91 -5.98
N PRO A 2 9.78 2.73 -6.33
CA PRO A 2 10.24 3.13 -7.64
C PRO A 2 9.57 2.24 -8.71
N ILE A 3 9.06 2.88 -9.76
CA ILE A 3 8.46 2.19 -10.90
C ILE A 3 9.55 1.36 -11.58
N ARG A 4 9.31 0.07 -11.78
CA ARG A 4 10.23 -0.81 -12.50
C ARG A 4 10.48 -0.26 -13.91
N ARG A 5 11.72 -0.32 -14.40
CA ARG A 5 12.11 0.25 -15.71
C ARG A 5 11.21 -0.19 -16.85
N HIS A 6 10.81 -1.46 -16.89
CA HIS A 6 9.94 -2.04 -17.91
C HIS A 6 8.45 -1.65 -17.77
N HIS A 7 8.05 -0.99 -16.67
CA HIS A 7 6.70 -0.47 -16.49
C HIS A 7 6.59 1.05 -16.73
N ARG A 8 7.70 1.74 -16.95
CA ARG A 8 7.69 3.21 -17.11
C ARG A 8 6.84 3.68 -18.28
N TRP A 9 6.84 2.95 -19.36
CA TRP A 9 6.06 3.25 -20.56
C TRP A 9 4.55 3.01 -20.41
N LEU A 10 4.13 2.29 -19.35
CA LEU A 10 2.71 2.07 -19.02
C LEU A 10 2.07 3.28 -18.35
N HIS A 11 2.89 4.18 -17.81
CA HIS A 11 2.42 5.40 -17.18
C HIS A 11 2.41 6.56 -18.20
N PRO A 12 1.43 7.47 -18.12
CA PRO A 12 1.40 8.64 -18.98
C PRO A 12 2.62 9.53 -18.75
N ILE A 13 2.95 10.36 -19.71
CA ILE A 13 4.12 11.25 -19.67
C ILE A 13 4.03 12.25 -18.50
N ASP A 14 2.81 12.62 -18.10
CA ASP A 14 2.48 13.51 -17.01
C ASP A 14 2.19 12.76 -15.68
N TRP A 15 2.63 11.50 -15.57
CA TRP A 15 2.40 10.68 -14.38
C TRP A 15 2.79 11.38 -13.08
N ARG A 16 3.87 12.14 -13.11
CA ARG A 16 4.37 12.85 -11.94
C ARG A 16 3.34 13.87 -11.43
N GLU A 17 2.77 14.66 -12.31
CA GLU A 17 1.76 15.68 -12.01
C GLU A 17 0.44 15.02 -11.60
N LEU A 18 0.01 14.00 -12.33
CA LEU A 18 -1.19 13.22 -12.01
C LEU A 18 -1.08 12.59 -10.63
N SER A 19 0.01 11.90 -10.36
CA SER A 19 0.27 11.28 -9.05
C SER A 19 0.31 12.30 -7.91
N ALA A 20 0.94 13.45 -8.12
CA ALA A 20 0.97 14.53 -7.14
C ALA A 20 -0.42 15.11 -6.90
N SER A 21 -1.21 15.30 -7.95
CA SER A 21 -2.60 15.78 -7.84
C SER A 21 -3.46 14.82 -7.01
N ILE A 22 -3.34 13.51 -7.22
CA ILE A 22 -4.07 12.51 -6.44
C ILE A 22 -3.66 12.56 -4.96
N ARG A 23 -2.36 12.57 -4.66
CA ARG A 23 -1.84 12.52 -3.29
C ARG A 23 -2.10 13.80 -2.49
N PHE A 24 -1.94 14.96 -3.11
CA PHE A 24 -1.92 16.23 -2.37
C PHE A 24 -3.15 17.09 -2.62
N ARG A 25 -3.68 17.13 -3.82
CA ARG A 25 -4.88 17.93 -4.11
C ARG A 25 -6.15 17.17 -3.72
N ARG A 26 -6.35 15.94 -4.21
CA ARG A 26 -7.56 15.16 -3.92
C ARG A 26 -7.53 14.59 -2.51
N ALA A 27 -6.47 13.91 -2.12
CA ALA A 27 -6.35 13.26 -0.81
C ALA A 27 -5.92 14.20 0.32
N GLY A 28 -5.57 15.46 0.01
CA GLY A 28 -5.13 16.43 1.01
C GLY A 28 -3.86 16.02 1.76
N GLY A 29 -2.98 15.23 1.14
CA GLY A 29 -1.76 14.73 1.79
C GLY A 29 -2.02 13.63 2.83
N ARG A 30 -3.20 12.99 2.82
CA ARG A 30 -3.55 11.92 3.74
C ARG A 30 -3.87 10.63 2.98
N CYS A 31 -3.55 9.49 3.61
CA CYS A 31 -3.93 8.17 3.08
C CYS A 31 -5.46 8.07 2.96
N GLU A 32 -5.96 7.75 1.77
CA GLU A 32 -7.41 7.63 1.53
C GLU A 32 -8.07 6.46 2.28
N THR A 33 -7.29 5.51 2.78
CA THR A 33 -7.80 4.39 3.58
C THR A 33 -7.74 4.65 5.08
N CYS A 34 -6.55 4.99 5.62
CA CYS A 34 -6.35 5.08 7.07
C CYS A 34 -6.13 6.51 7.59
N GLY A 35 -6.02 7.50 6.71
CA GLY A 35 -5.88 8.91 7.08
C GLY A 35 -4.49 9.35 7.53
N ARG A 36 -3.48 8.49 7.53
CA ARG A 36 -2.10 8.86 7.94
C ARG A 36 -1.55 10.00 7.08
N PRO A 37 -0.97 11.04 7.69
CA PRO A 37 -0.48 12.23 6.98
C PRO A 37 0.89 12.00 6.34
N HIS A 38 1.04 12.42 5.09
CA HIS A 38 2.30 12.35 4.36
C HIS A 38 3.41 13.17 5.03
N GLY A 39 4.61 12.63 5.02
CA GLY A 39 5.84 13.30 5.48
C GLY A 39 5.99 13.39 6.99
N ARG A 40 5.00 12.95 7.78
CA ARG A 40 5.04 12.96 9.23
C ARG A 40 5.51 11.65 9.83
N MET A 41 6.16 11.74 10.98
CA MET A 41 6.43 10.59 11.83
C MET A 41 5.15 10.23 12.59
N VAL A 42 4.68 9.00 12.44
CA VAL A 42 3.44 8.53 13.05
C VAL A 42 3.73 7.36 13.97
N LEU A 43 3.25 7.48 15.21
CA LEU A 43 3.30 6.41 16.19
C LEU A 43 2.22 5.37 15.86
N HIS A 44 2.57 4.08 15.85
CA HIS A 44 1.65 3.01 15.53
C HIS A 44 1.96 1.72 16.29
N LEU A 45 0.95 0.84 16.38
CA LEU A 45 1.02 -0.42 17.13
C LEU A 45 1.35 -1.64 16.23
N GLY A 46 1.50 -1.46 14.92
CA GLY A 46 1.78 -2.55 13.98
C GLY A 46 0.54 -3.32 13.50
N ASP A 47 -0.58 -3.21 14.18
CA ASP A 47 -1.87 -3.85 13.84
C ASP A 47 -2.80 -2.97 12.97
N GLY A 48 -2.34 -1.78 12.60
CA GLY A 48 -3.09 -0.77 11.84
C GLY A 48 -3.48 0.44 12.64
N ARG A 49 -3.56 0.33 13.96
CA ARG A 49 -3.85 1.48 14.83
C ARG A 49 -2.68 2.44 14.87
N TRP A 50 -2.99 3.73 14.86
CA TRP A 50 -2.00 4.80 14.85
C TRP A 50 -2.50 6.03 15.62
N TRP A 51 -1.55 6.82 16.13
CA TRP A 51 -1.85 8.03 16.87
C TRP A 51 -2.00 9.22 15.92
N ASP A 52 -3.17 9.85 15.96
CA ASP A 52 -3.42 11.09 15.24
C ASP A 52 -3.20 12.29 16.16
N GLU A 53 -2.08 12.99 15.95
CA GLU A 53 -1.72 14.16 16.78
C GLU A 53 -2.71 15.31 16.63
N GLU A 54 -3.29 15.52 15.44
CA GLU A 54 -4.26 16.60 15.23
C GLU A 54 -5.58 16.32 15.97
N ALA A 55 -6.02 15.07 16.01
CA ALA A 55 -7.21 14.68 16.75
C ALA A 55 -6.93 14.40 18.24
N GLY A 56 -5.67 14.23 18.63
CA GLY A 56 -5.28 13.79 19.96
C GLY A 56 -5.87 12.43 20.35
N ARG A 57 -6.01 11.53 19.37
CA ARG A 57 -6.66 10.22 19.55
C ARG A 57 -6.05 9.15 18.66
N TRP A 58 -6.26 7.92 19.06
CA TRP A 58 -5.95 6.76 18.24
C TRP A 58 -6.98 6.58 17.12
N ARG A 59 -6.49 6.19 15.95
CA ARG A 59 -7.31 5.71 14.82
C ARG A 59 -7.04 4.25 14.54
N ASP A 60 -8.05 3.56 14.00
CA ASP A 60 -7.89 2.19 13.51
C ASP A 60 -7.28 2.16 12.10
N GLY A 61 -7.09 0.97 11.54
CA GLY A 61 -6.54 0.80 10.19
C GLY A 61 -7.43 1.32 9.06
N ALA A 62 -8.68 1.66 9.34
CA ALA A 62 -9.61 2.29 8.41
C ALA A 62 -9.75 3.81 8.66
N GLY A 63 -8.94 4.38 9.57
CA GLY A 63 -8.96 5.80 9.88
C GLY A 63 -10.06 6.25 10.84
N ARG A 64 -10.83 5.31 11.41
CA ARG A 64 -11.89 5.64 12.37
C ARG A 64 -11.29 5.91 13.74
N LEU A 65 -11.86 6.88 14.44
CA LEU A 65 -11.45 7.17 15.83
C LEU A 65 -11.78 6.01 16.76
N VAL A 66 -10.80 5.59 17.56
CA VAL A 66 -10.97 4.56 18.56
C VAL A 66 -11.39 5.21 19.86
N ARG A 67 -12.60 4.91 20.33
CA ARG A 67 -13.21 5.59 21.50
C ARG A 67 -12.56 5.24 22.83
N ARG A 68 -12.04 4.02 22.99
CA ARG A 68 -11.39 3.56 24.22
C ARG A 68 -10.19 2.71 23.85
N LEU A 69 -9.03 3.31 23.85
CA LEU A 69 -7.80 2.58 23.76
C LEU A 69 -7.01 2.80 25.06
N ARG A 70 -7.08 1.81 25.93
CA ARG A 70 -5.97 1.53 26.85
C ARG A 70 -5.31 0.26 26.31
N PRO A 71 -4.34 0.38 25.39
CA PRO A 71 -3.59 -0.80 24.99
C PRO A 71 -2.93 -1.36 26.26
N PRO A 72 -2.93 -2.68 26.46
CA PRO A 72 -2.17 -3.28 27.53
C PRO A 72 -0.72 -2.82 27.47
N HIS A 73 -0.07 -2.68 28.61
CA HIS A 73 1.31 -2.15 28.73
C HIS A 73 2.27 -2.84 27.74
N SER A 74 2.10 -4.15 27.53
CA SER A 74 2.84 -4.94 26.54
C SER A 74 2.66 -4.49 25.09
N MET A 75 1.57 -3.82 24.74
CA MET A 75 1.38 -3.24 23.40
C MET A 75 2.01 -1.86 23.29
N LEU A 76 2.06 -1.08 24.37
CA LEU A 76 2.74 0.21 24.38
C LEU A 76 4.26 0.04 24.20
N GLU A 77 4.84 -1.02 24.73
CA GLU A 77 6.24 -1.39 24.52
C GLU A 77 6.56 -1.76 23.05
N ARG A 78 5.54 -2.12 22.26
CA ARG A 78 5.65 -2.44 20.84
C ARG A 78 5.33 -1.25 19.92
N THR A 79 5.09 -0.07 20.48
CA THR A 79 4.87 1.12 19.63
C THR A 79 6.11 1.43 18.82
N ARG A 80 5.86 1.74 17.56
CA ARG A 80 6.90 2.12 16.58
C ARG A 80 6.53 3.45 15.96
N THR A 81 7.54 4.16 15.50
CA THR A 81 7.37 5.37 14.70
C THR A 81 7.79 5.10 13.27
N THR A 82 6.99 5.55 12.33
CA THR A 82 7.29 5.42 10.90
C THR A 82 6.99 6.72 10.19
N ARG A 83 7.90 7.17 9.34
CA ARG A 83 7.65 8.29 8.43
C ARG A 83 6.67 7.84 7.36
N VAL A 84 5.56 8.54 7.25
CA VAL A 84 4.52 8.23 6.28
C VAL A 84 4.90 8.78 4.91
N VAL A 85 4.85 7.93 3.90
CA VAL A 85 5.03 8.32 2.49
C VAL A 85 3.83 7.81 1.71
N LEU A 86 3.10 8.74 1.08
CA LEU A 86 2.00 8.38 0.19
C LEU A 86 2.53 8.00 -1.18
N ALA A 87 1.99 6.94 -1.74
CA ALA A 87 2.16 6.54 -3.12
C ALA A 87 0.79 6.47 -3.81
N THR A 88 0.77 6.71 -5.12
CA THR A 88 -0.43 6.51 -5.92
C THR A 88 -0.49 5.05 -6.36
N ALA A 89 -1.58 4.39 -6.02
CA ALA A 89 -1.85 2.99 -6.35
C ALA A 89 -3.00 2.88 -7.35
N HIS A 90 -2.93 1.89 -8.24
CA HIS A 90 -4.04 1.51 -9.12
C HIS A 90 -4.98 0.57 -8.37
N ARG A 91 -6.26 0.92 -8.29
CA ARG A 91 -7.25 0.12 -7.55
C ARG A 91 -7.47 -1.26 -8.16
N ASP A 92 -7.42 -1.36 -9.48
CA ASP A 92 -7.56 -2.60 -10.26
C ASP A 92 -6.23 -3.35 -10.51
N HIS A 93 -5.11 -2.83 -9.99
CA HIS A 93 -3.74 -3.31 -10.23
C HIS A 93 -3.28 -3.24 -11.69
N ASP A 94 -4.01 -2.55 -12.57
CA ASP A 94 -3.63 -2.35 -13.96
C ASP A 94 -2.90 -1.00 -14.13
N PRO A 95 -1.58 -1.01 -14.38
CA PRO A 95 -0.80 0.22 -14.52
C PRO A 95 -1.13 1.00 -15.80
N THR A 96 -1.90 0.44 -16.72
CA THR A 96 -2.36 1.12 -17.94
C THR A 96 -3.63 1.92 -17.72
N ASN A 97 -4.42 1.60 -16.71
CA ASN A 97 -5.64 2.32 -16.35
C ASN A 97 -5.34 3.49 -15.42
N ASN A 98 -5.03 4.64 -16.00
CA ASN A 98 -4.62 5.85 -15.27
C ASN A 98 -5.78 6.84 -15.03
N ASP A 99 -7.02 6.38 -15.11
CA ASP A 99 -8.18 7.18 -14.72
C ASP A 99 -8.08 7.60 -13.26
N ALA A 100 -8.37 8.86 -12.97
CA ALA A 100 -8.31 9.39 -11.61
C ALA A 100 -9.18 8.61 -10.62
N SER A 101 -10.32 8.08 -11.06
CA SER A 101 -11.22 7.22 -10.27
C SER A 101 -10.59 5.87 -9.90
N ASN A 102 -9.66 5.37 -10.73
CA ASN A 102 -8.92 4.13 -10.50
C ASN A 102 -7.68 4.32 -9.62
N LEU A 103 -7.27 5.55 -9.36
CA LEU A 103 -6.09 5.88 -8.58
C LEU A 103 -6.45 6.19 -7.12
N ALA A 104 -5.61 5.76 -6.19
CA ALA A 104 -5.74 6.04 -4.77
C ALA A 104 -4.41 6.47 -4.15
N ALA A 105 -4.44 7.44 -3.25
CA ALA A 105 -3.29 7.82 -2.44
C ALA A 105 -3.24 6.93 -1.20
N LEU A 106 -2.25 6.06 -1.11
CA LEU A 106 -2.10 5.10 -0.02
C LEU A 106 -0.76 5.27 0.68
N CYS A 107 -0.76 5.13 2.02
CA CYS A 107 0.48 4.99 2.79
C CYS A 107 1.10 3.61 2.56
N GLN A 108 2.34 3.41 3.00
CA GLN A 108 3.09 2.16 2.79
C GLN A 108 2.29 0.93 3.25
N ARG A 109 1.70 1.00 4.44
CA ARG A 109 0.92 -0.12 4.99
C ARG A 109 -0.31 -0.43 4.14
N CYS A 110 -1.12 0.57 3.84
CA CYS A 110 -2.34 0.37 3.06
C CYS A 110 -2.03 -0.08 1.62
N HIS A 111 -0.94 0.40 1.03
CA HIS A 111 -0.47 -0.03 -0.27
C HIS A 111 -0.07 -1.52 -0.27
N ILE A 112 0.73 -1.95 0.71
CA ILE A 112 1.11 -3.36 0.86
C ILE A 112 -0.12 -4.26 1.04
N LEU A 113 -1.09 -3.84 1.88
CA LEU A 113 -2.32 -4.60 2.09
C LEU A 113 -3.18 -4.66 0.82
N HIS A 114 -3.25 -3.56 0.06
CA HIS A 114 -3.94 -3.51 -1.22
C HIS A 114 -3.33 -4.48 -2.24
N ASP A 115 -2.00 -4.55 -2.30
CA ASP A 115 -1.27 -5.38 -3.27
C ASP A 115 -1.12 -6.85 -2.82
N LYS A 116 -1.45 -7.17 -1.57
CA LYS A 116 -1.20 -8.49 -0.98
C LYS A 116 -1.82 -9.64 -1.78
N SER A 117 -3.07 -9.50 -2.15
CA SER A 117 -3.80 -10.54 -2.93
C SER A 117 -3.16 -10.75 -4.31
N GLU A 118 -2.80 -9.66 -4.98
CA GLU A 118 -2.15 -9.70 -6.29
C GLU A 118 -0.72 -10.30 -6.21
N HIS A 119 0.04 -9.97 -5.17
CA HIS A 119 1.35 -10.57 -4.94
C HIS A 119 1.24 -12.09 -4.70
N LEU A 120 0.25 -12.54 -3.92
CA LEU A 120 0.00 -13.97 -3.69
C LEU A 120 -0.40 -14.67 -4.98
N ARG A 121 -1.28 -14.06 -5.78
CA ARG A 121 -1.68 -14.58 -7.09
C ARG A 121 -0.48 -14.73 -8.03
N ARG A 122 0.35 -13.70 -8.15
CA ARG A 122 1.56 -13.71 -8.98
C ARG A 122 2.56 -14.78 -8.52
N ARG A 123 2.78 -14.91 -7.21
CA ARG A 123 3.64 -15.96 -6.66
C ARG A 123 3.14 -17.35 -7.05
N ARG A 124 1.83 -17.59 -6.93
CA ARG A 124 1.22 -18.87 -7.31
C ARG A 124 1.41 -19.16 -8.81
N LEU A 125 1.15 -18.18 -9.67
CA LEU A 125 1.35 -18.34 -11.11
C LEU A 125 2.82 -18.62 -11.47
N THR A 126 3.76 -17.93 -10.84
CA THR A 126 5.20 -18.16 -11.05
C THR A 126 5.59 -19.57 -10.60
N TYR A 127 5.09 -20.03 -9.46
CA TYR A 127 5.33 -21.38 -8.97
C TYR A 127 4.79 -22.44 -9.94
N LEU A 128 3.55 -22.28 -10.40
CA LEU A 128 2.92 -23.21 -11.36
C LEU A 128 3.65 -23.19 -12.71
N ALA A 129 4.05 -22.02 -13.21
CA ALA A 129 4.82 -21.92 -14.46
C ALA A 129 6.18 -22.62 -14.37
N ARG A 130 6.90 -22.43 -13.25
CA ARG A 130 8.18 -23.13 -13.02
C ARG A 130 8.00 -24.65 -12.96
N ARG A 131 6.93 -25.12 -12.33
CA ARG A 131 6.62 -26.54 -12.25
C ARG A 131 6.26 -27.11 -13.62
N ALA A 132 5.43 -26.42 -14.40
CA ALA A 132 5.08 -26.83 -15.75
C ALA A 132 6.32 -26.92 -16.67
N LEU A 133 7.24 -25.95 -16.58
CA LEU A 133 8.51 -26.00 -17.31
C LEU A 133 9.38 -27.19 -16.86
N GLY A 134 9.42 -27.51 -15.57
CA GLY A 134 10.10 -28.70 -15.04
C GLY A 134 9.54 -29.99 -15.66
N ASP A 135 8.21 -30.10 -15.69
CA ASP A 135 7.53 -31.27 -16.28
C ASP A 135 7.79 -31.44 -17.78
N LEU A 136 7.98 -30.32 -18.52
CA LEU A 136 8.36 -30.36 -19.94
C LEU A 136 9.79 -30.89 -20.17
N PHE A 137 10.71 -30.63 -19.25
CA PHE A 137 12.10 -31.08 -19.36
C PHE A 137 12.36 -32.44 -18.68
N THR A 138 11.49 -32.85 -17.77
CA THR A 138 11.56 -34.15 -17.07
C THR A 138 10.51 -35.16 -17.57
N GLY A 139 10.01 -34.97 -18.79
CA GLY A 139 9.01 -35.82 -19.41
C GLY A 139 9.40 -37.33 -19.46
N PRO A 140 8.47 -38.24 -19.81
CA PRO A 140 8.62 -39.72 -19.66
C PRO A 140 9.73 -40.34 -20.49
N TYR A 141 10.52 -39.55 -21.20
CA TYR A 141 11.67 -39.97 -22.00
C TYR A 141 13.04 -39.57 -21.41
N GLY A 142 13.02 -39.18 -20.12
CA GLY A 142 14.24 -38.95 -19.34
C GLY A 142 14.77 -40.24 -18.73
#